data_900f7dc88700068381d144d58312c979
#
_entry.id   900f7dc88700068381d144d58312c979
#
_cell.length_a   1.000
_cell.length_b   1.000
_cell.length_c   1.000
_cell.angle_alpha   90.00
_cell.angle_beta   90.00
_cell.angle_gamma   90.00
#
_symmetry.space_group_name_H-M   'P 1'
#
loop_
_entity.id
_entity.type
_entity.pdbx_description
1 polymer ?
#
loop_
_entity_poly.entity_id
_entity_poly.type
_entity_poly.pdbx_seq_one_letter_code
_entity_poly.pdbx_strand_id
1 'polypeptide(L)'
;MKQHNLRTVVSFEVRRTLGKKRFWLMTLMVPIAIGIVLALVVLGNTVADNNFDNQSESEFSFTYTDASSFIDPGVATALGGMVTTEPAKAIAAVRAGKQDAHFVYPADPTTTPTEVYGVDKGLFENGKYSDIATQVLIRSAQDQIGDPALARLAQGNVPISTTTFTEGKEAAGIMGIIPPLIFLVIFFLMFFLLANQMLTSTMEEKENRVTEMILTTLNPTALITGKIISLFIVGFAQALVFLLPVLVGYVFFRSTLSLPNIDLSSFAFDPAQLIVGAMLAVGGFALFTSTTVAIGAVTPTAKDAGNIFSGLVVLMFIPLYAAPLIISDPQGPVAQLFTYFPYSAPVTAMLRNALGSLSGWEATIVVTELFLLSALVLQIAVRLFQTGSIQYNNRVSLKTIFARSKALKATQP
;
A
#
# COMPACT_ATOMS: atom_id res chain seq x y z
N MET A 1 -31.33 -26.53 -19.62
CA MET A 1 -31.02 -27.09 -18.27
C MET A 1 -30.01 -26.16 -17.67
N LYS A 2 -30.43 -25.17 -16.61
CA LYS A 2 -29.83 -24.70 -16.41
C LYS A 2 -29.34 -23.72 -15.46
N GLN A 3 -29.97 -22.71 -15.21
CA GLN A 3 -29.62 -21.63 -14.28
C GLN A 3 -29.90 -21.99 -12.79
N HIS A 4 -30.66 -23.06 -12.55
CA HIS A 4 -31.08 -23.45 -11.21
C HIS A 4 -29.90 -23.81 -10.26
N ASN A 5 -28.79 -24.30 -10.80
CA ASN A 5 -27.65 -24.74 -9.98
C ASN A 5 -26.68 -23.63 -9.61
N LEU A 6 -26.59 -22.52 -10.37
CA LEU A 6 -25.68 -21.42 -10.13
C LEU A 6 -25.94 -20.72 -8.78
N ARG A 7 -27.20 -20.34 -8.53
CA ARG A 7 -27.61 -19.70 -7.27
C ARG A 7 -27.34 -20.57 -6.06
N THR A 8 -27.57 -21.89 -6.19
CA THR A 8 -27.30 -22.87 -5.13
C THR A 8 -25.82 -22.94 -4.82
N VAL A 9 -24.97 -23.00 -5.86
CA VAL A 9 -23.50 -23.02 -5.70
C VAL A 9 -23.01 -21.74 -5.03
N VAL A 10 -23.44 -20.57 -5.52
CA VAL A 10 -23.07 -19.29 -4.93
C VAL A 10 -23.47 -19.21 -3.46
N SER A 11 -24.72 -19.52 -3.15
CA SER A 11 -25.23 -19.49 -1.76
C SER A 11 -24.46 -20.46 -0.84
N PHE A 12 -24.18 -21.66 -1.33
CA PHE A 12 -23.42 -22.66 -0.59
C PHE A 12 -21.99 -22.19 -0.31
N GLU A 13 -21.26 -21.71 -1.32
CA GLU A 13 -19.88 -21.28 -1.19
C GLU A 13 -19.74 -20.02 -0.31
N VAL A 14 -20.66 -19.06 -0.44
CA VAL A 14 -20.69 -17.87 0.44
C VAL A 14 -20.89 -18.30 1.90
N ARG A 15 -21.91 -19.12 2.19
CA ARG A 15 -22.18 -19.60 3.56
C ARG A 15 -21.03 -20.43 4.11
N ARG A 16 -20.45 -21.32 3.28
CA ARG A 16 -19.29 -22.15 3.63
C ARG A 16 -18.08 -21.30 4.01
N THR A 17 -17.84 -20.22 3.27
CA THR A 17 -16.69 -19.33 3.51
C THR A 17 -16.90 -18.45 4.72
N LEU A 18 -18.02 -17.73 4.78
CA LEU A 18 -18.35 -16.84 5.90
C LEU A 18 -18.56 -17.60 7.22
N GLY A 19 -18.92 -18.88 7.17
CA GLY A 19 -19.05 -19.74 8.35
C GLY A 19 -17.74 -20.25 8.93
N LYS A 20 -16.62 -20.13 8.23
CA LYS A 20 -15.30 -20.60 8.69
C LYS A 20 -14.69 -19.59 9.68
N LYS A 21 -14.43 -20.00 10.94
CA LYS A 21 -13.71 -19.17 11.92
C LYS A 21 -12.35 -18.69 11.42
N ARG A 22 -11.62 -19.53 10.69
CA ARG A 22 -10.32 -19.20 10.09
C ARG A 22 -10.41 -18.04 9.09
N PHE A 23 -11.51 -17.93 8.35
CA PHE A 23 -11.75 -16.83 7.43
C PHE A 23 -11.80 -15.49 8.19
N TRP A 24 -12.61 -15.41 9.24
CA TRP A 24 -12.75 -14.19 10.06
C TRP A 24 -11.46 -13.83 10.78
N LEU A 25 -10.75 -14.84 11.30
CA LEU A 25 -9.48 -14.61 11.96
C LEU A 25 -8.47 -13.98 10.99
N MET A 26 -8.33 -14.50 9.78
CA MET A 26 -7.45 -13.95 8.76
C MET A 26 -7.91 -12.55 8.28
N THR A 27 -9.22 -12.37 8.12
CA THR A 27 -9.79 -11.08 7.72
C THR A 27 -9.56 -10.01 8.76
N LEU A 28 -9.78 -10.30 10.04
CA LEU A 28 -9.60 -9.35 11.14
C LEU A 28 -8.13 -9.09 11.48
N MET A 29 -7.24 -10.02 11.18
CA MET A 29 -5.80 -9.87 11.44
C MET A 29 -5.21 -8.64 10.72
N VAL A 30 -5.66 -8.35 9.49
CA VAL A 30 -5.17 -7.20 8.70
C VAL A 30 -5.55 -5.86 9.35
N PRO A 31 -6.83 -5.56 9.64
CA PRO A 31 -7.18 -4.31 10.30
C PRO A 31 -6.62 -4.19 11.73
N ILE A 32 -6.47 -5.30 12.46
CA ILE A 32 -5.81 -5.30 13.76
C ILE A 32 -4.32 -4.94 13.62
N ALA A 33 -3.61 -5.52 12.65
CA ALA A 33 -2.23 -5.18 12.39
C ALA A 33 -2.04 -3.69 12.02
N ILE A 34 -2.93 -3.17 11.17
CA ILE A 34 -2.94 -1.74 10.84
C ILE A 34 -3.21 -0.89 12.09
N GLY A 35 -4.17 -1.29 12.92
CA GLY A 35 -4.50 -0.61 14.17
C GLY A 35 -3.32 -0.59 15.16
N ILE A 36 -2.57 -1.69 15.28
CA ILE A 36 -1.36 -1.76 16.10
C ILE A 36 -0.28 -0.82 15.56
N VAL A 37 -0.04 -0.82 14.24
CA VAL A 37 0.94 0.10 13.63
C VAL A 37 0.55 1.55 13.87
N LEU A 38 -0.71 1.90 13.66
CA LEU A 38 -1.21 3.25 13.94
C LEU A 38 -1.07 3.62 15.42
N ALA A 39 -1.39 2.71 16.33
CA ALA A 39 -1.20 2.93 17.77
C ALA A 39 0.28 3.16 18.12
N LEU A 40 1.20 2.40 17.53
CA LEU A 40 2.63 2.58 17.71
C LEU A 40 3.12 3.93 17.16
N VAL A 41 2.60 4.37 16.02
CA VAL A 41 2.91 5.69 15.45
C VAL A 41 2.40 6.80 16.38
N VAL A 42 1.15 6.71 16.87
CA VAL A 42 0.59 7.69 17.82
C VAL A 42 1.41 7.74 19.10
N LEU A 43 1.71 6.58 19.68
CA LEU A 43 2.55 6.50 20.88
C LEU A 43 3.95 7.06 20.63
N GLY A 44 4.54 6.76 19.45
CA GLY A 44 5.84 7.32 19.07
C GLY A 44 5.80 8.84 18.94
N ASN A 45 4.77 9.39 18.31
CA ASN A 45 4.60 10.85 18.16
C ASN A 45 4.34 11.52 19.53
N THR A 46 3.46 10.95 20.37
CA THR A 46 3.21 11.53 21.70
C THR A 46 4.44 11.46 22.61
N VAL A 47 5.25 10.42 22.51
CA VAL A 47 6.54 10.34 23.20
C VAL A 47 7.53 11.35 22.62
N ALA A 48 7.57 11.53 21.32
CA ALA A 48 8.38 12.54 20.66
C ALA A 48 7.93 13.95 21.05
N ASP A 49 6.63 14.28 20.98
CA ASP A 49 6.08 15.59 21.34
C ASP A 49 6.32 15.89 22.83
N ASN A 50 6.09 14.95 23.73
CA ASN A 50 6.41 15.10 25.14
C ASN A 50 7.92 15.29 25.40
N ASN A 51 8.77 14.67 24.57
CA ASN A 51 10.20 14.89 24.60
C ASN A 51 10.56 16.28 24.02
N PHE A 52 9.83 16.80 23.02
CA PHE A 52 10.02 18.14 22.48
C PHE A 52 9.57 19.22 23.47
N ASP A 53 8.45 19.04 24.15
CA ASP A 53 7.94 20.00 25.15
C ASP A 53 8.80 19.99 26.43
N ASN A 54 9.30 18.84 26.83
CA ASN A 54 10.27 18.70 27.94
C ASN A 54 11.70 19.10 27.55
N GLN A 55 12.02 19.21 26.27
CA GLN A 55 13.32 19.67 25.74
C GLN A 55 13.54 21.17 25.81
N SER A 56 12.57 21.94 26.30
CA SER A 56 12.84 23.35 26.70
C SER A 56 13.71 23.44 27.97
N GLU A 57 13.87 22.34 28.72
CA GLU A 57 14.91 22.17 29.74
C GLU A 57 15.81 21.03 29.25
N SER A 58 17.05 21.36 28.89
CA SER A 58 18.00 20.35 28.39
C SER A 58 18.18 19.23 29.41
N GLU A 59 17.83 17.98 29.03
CA GLU A 59 18.06 16.81 29.88
C GLU A 59 19.55 16.49 30.11
N PHE A 60 20.47 17.24 29.50
CA PHE A 60 21.91 17.09 29.64
C PHE A 60 22.62 18.44 29.59
N SER A 61 23.71 18.55 30.35
CA SER A 61 24.59 19.72 30.32
C SER A 61 25.62 19.58 29.21
N PHE A 62 25.86 20.64 28.46
CA PHE A 62 26.89 20.64 27.43
C PHE A 62 27.78 21.87 27.54
N THR A 63 28.99 21.75 27.02
CA THR A 63 29.83 22.92 26.75
C THR A 63 29.94 23.13 25.25
N TYR A 64 30.27 24.33 24.88
CA TYR A 64 30.51 24.63 23.46
C TYR A 64 31.70 25.58 23.30
N THR A 65 32.34 25.46 22.13
CA THR A 65 33.36 26.38 21.66
C THR A 65 32.85 26.98 20.35
N ASP A 66 32.83 28.28 20.26
CA ASP A 66 32.35 29.02 19.09
C ASP A 66 33.49 29.82 18.44
N ALA A 67 33.87 29.43 17.24
CA ALA A 67 34.82 30.17 16.41
C ALA A 67 34.10 31.08 15.38
N SER A 68 32.77 30.92 15.22
CA SER A 68 31.98 31.65 14.24
C SER A 68 31.51 33.03 14.74
N SER A 69 31.43 33.19 16.05
CA SER A 69 30.74 34.33 16.70
C SER A 69 29.23 34.45 16.35
N PHE A 70 28.64 33.33 15.84
CA PHE A 70 27.20 33.28 15.51
C PHE A 70 26.36 32.81 16.70
N ILE A 71 26.95 32.14 17.69
CA ILE A 71 26.20 31.58 18.78
C ILE A 71 25.85 32.65 19.81
N ASP A 72 24.57 32.87 20.06
CA ASP A 72 24.09 33.69 21.16
C ASP A 72 24.28 32.96 22.49
N PRO A 73 25.06 33.53 23.44
CA PRO A 73 25.26 32.94 24.75
C PRO A 73 23.96 32.77 25.56
N GLY A 74 22.98 33.63 25.35
CA GLY A 74 21.67 33.54 26.00
C GLY A 74 20.90 32.32 25.53
N VAL A 75 20.86 32.11 24.23
CA VAL A 75 20.24 30.94 23.60
C VAL A 75 20.93 29.63 24.06
N ALA A 76 22.25 29.62 24.03
CA ALA A 76 23.01 28.44 24.47
C ALA A 76 22.76 28.13 25.94
N THR A 77 22.76 29.16 26.82
CA THR A 77 22.50 29.00 28.26
C THR A 77 21.08 28.50 28.53
N ALA A 78 20.07 29.02 27.79
CA ALA A 78 18.67 28.58 27.90
C ALA A 78 18.49 27.09 27.53
N LEU A 79 19.40 26.54 26.70
CA LEU A 79 19.44 25.14 26.31
C LEU A 79 20.43 24.30 27.14
N GLY A 80 20.95 24.83 28.28
CA GLY A 80 21.85 24.13 29.20
C GLY A 80 23.31 24.13 28.77
N GLY A 81 23.69 25.03 27.87
CA GLY A 81 25.06 25.14 27.36
C GLY A 81 25.93 26.13 28.12
N MET A 82 27.21 25.83 28.27
CA MET A 82 28.23 26.72 28.82
C MET A 82 29.37 26.92 27.83
N VAL A 83 29.76 28.16 27.60
CA VAL A 83 30.91 28.47 26.75
C VAL A 83 32.23 28.01 27.37
N THR A 84 33.12 27.46 26.60
CA THR A 84 34.49 27.14 27.01
C THR A 84 35.51 27.56 25.95
N THR A 85 36.68 27.97 26.41
CA THR A 85 37.79 28.33 25.53
C THR A 85 38.81 27.18 25.37
N GLU A 86 38.57 26.04 26.03
CA GLU A 86 39.50 24.93 26.06
C GLU A 86 38.86 23.63 25.51
N PRO A 87 38.67 23.53 24.18
CA PRO A 87 37.95 22.41 23.56
C PRO A 87 38.59 21.03 23.87
N ALA A 88 39.92 20.98 23.93
CA ALA A 88 40.63 19.72 24.20
C ALA A 88 40.33 19.16 25.59
N LYS A 89 40.18 20.03 26.60
CA LYS A 89 39.81 19.61 27.96
C LYS A 89 38.35 19.18 28.05
N ALA A 90 37.46 19.90 27.35
CA ALA A 90 36.05 19.58 27.30
C ALA A 90 35.82 18.21 26.62
N ILE A 91 36.47 17.94 25.48
CA ILE A 91 36.42 16.64 24.82
C ILE A 91 36.97 15.53 25.74
N ALA A 92 38.06 15.78 26.46
CA ALA A 92 38.59 14.83 27.44
C ALA A 92 37.63 14.56 28.60
N ALA A 93 36.86 15.57 29.05
CA ALA A 93 35.82 15.42 30.05
C ALA A 93 34.64 14.58 29.57
N VAL A 94 34.19 14.75 28.31
CA VAL A 94 33.18 13.91 27.69
C VAL A 94 33.67 12.46 27.57
N ARG A 95 34.89 12.23 27.11
CA ARG A 95 35.50 10.88 27.05
C ARG A 95 35.61 10.20 28.45
N ALA A 96 35.79 10.98 29.49
CA ALA A 96 35.84 10.48 30.87
C ALA A 96 34.44 10.33 31.51
N GLY A 97 33.34 10.60 30.79
CA GLY A 97 31.99 10.55 31.32
C GLY A 97 31.69 11.59 32.41
N LYS A 98 32.49 12.64 32.49
CA LYS A 98 32.30 13.74 33.47
C LYS A 98 31.40 14.85 32.95
N GLN A 99 31.13 14.85 31.65
CA GLN A 99 30.28 15.80 30.93
C GLN A 99 29.52 15.06 29.87
N ASP A 100 28.25 15.41 29.62
CA ASP A 100 27.40 14.72 28.69
C ASP A 100 27.78 15.00 27.22
N ALA A 101 28.03 16.25 26.87
CA ALA A 101 28.39 16.62 25.50
C ALA A 101 29.28 17.88 25.42
N HIS A 102 29.99 18.01 24.28
CA HIS A 102 30.72 19.18 23.87
C HIS A 102 30.51 19.44 22.38
N PHE A 103 30.21 20.70 22.01
CA PHE A 103 29.98 21.12 20.62
C PHE A 103 31.07 22.09 20.17
N VAL A 104 31.59 21.91 18.96
CA VAL A 104 32.59 22.79 18.37
C VAL A 104 31.99 23.42 17.12
N TYR A 105 31.65 24.71 17.21
CA TYR A 105 31.16 25.47 16.08
C TYR A 105 32.33 26.07 15.30
N PRO A 106 32.48 25.74 14.01
CA PRO A 106 33.56 26.24 13.17
C PRO A 106 33.35 27.73 12.82
N ALA A 107 34.41 28.38 12.30
CA ALA A 107 34.37 29.79 11.90
C ALA A 107 33.32 30.06 10.79
N ASP A 108 33.07 29.09 9.93
CA ASP A 108 32.00 29.12 8.94
C ASP A 108 31.16 27.85 9.03
N PRO A 109 30.04 27.86 9.80
CA PRO A 109 29.17 26.69 9.98
C PRO A 109 28.29 26.39 8.74
N THR A 110 28.34 27.22 7.69
CA THR A 110 27.61 26.96 6.45
C THR A 110 28.37 26.02 5.50
N THR A 111 29.70 25.98 5.60
CA THR A 111 30.58 25.17 4.73
C THR A 111 31.33 24.09 5.50
N THR A 112 31.58 24.30 6.79
CA THR A 112 32.30 23.35 7.65
C THR A 112 31.33 22.72 8.66
N PRO A 113 31.31 21.39 8.83
CA PRO A 113 30.40 20.75 9.76
C PRO A 113 30.73 21.10 11.22
N THR A 114 29.69 21.32 12.02
CA THR A 114 29.79 21.41 13.48
C THR A 114 30.16 20.04 14.06
N GLU A 115 31.21 19.98 14.86
CA GLU A 115 31.60 18.74 15.52
C GLU A 115 30.87 18.57 16.85
N VAL A 116 30.29 17.39 17.03
CA VAL A 116 29.50 17.04 18.21
C VAL A 116 30.14 15.85 18.91
N TYR A 117 30.54 16.06 20.16
CA TYR A 117 31.10 15.03 21.02
C TYR A 117 30.11 14.74 22.15
N GLY A 118 29.70 13.47 22.32
CA GLY A 118 28.74 13.04 23.35
C GLY A 118 29.10 11.70 23.94
N VAL A 119 28.59 11.43 25.14
CA VAL A 119 28.67 10.10 25.77
C VAL A 119 27.64 9.19 25.03
N ASP A 120 28.08 7.99 24.64
CA ASP A 120 27.19 7.04 23.95
C ASP A 120 26.07 6.58 24.89
N LYS A 121 24.84 6.95 24.55
CA LYS A 121 23.59 6.54 25.22
C LYS A 121 22.74 5.59 24.37
N GLY A 122 23.28 5.12 23.24
CA GLY A 122 22.62 4.18 22.33
C GLY A 122 22.01 4.84 21.08
N LEU A 123 21.61 3.99 20.11
CA LEU A 123 21.24 4.40 18.75
C LEU A 123 20.12 5.45 18.67
N PHE A 124 19.19 5.46 19.62
CA PHE A 124 18.03 6.37 19.60
C PHE A 124 18.26 7.66 20.39
N GLU A 125 19.24 7.68 21.30
CA GLU A 125 19.50 8.84 22.14
C GLU A 125 20.67 9.71 21.67
N ASN A 126 21.61 9.13 20.93
CA ASN A 126 22.77 9.86 20.40
C ASN A 126 22.38 10.98 19.43
N GLY A 127 21.24 10.87 18.74
CA GLY A 127 20.71 11.91 17.86
C GLY A 127 20.41 13.23 18.58
N LYS A 128 20.04 13.19 19.86
CA LYS A 128 19.70 14.37 20.66
C LYS A 128 20.85 15.38 20.73
N TYR A 129 22.09 14.94 20.72
CA TYR A 129 23.24 15.84 20.75
C TYR A 129 23.35 16.69 19.49
N SER A 130 23.19 16.08 18.33
CA SER A 130 23.21 16.80 17.05
C SER A 130 22.00 17.73 16.90
N ASP A 131 20.84 17.31 17.43
CA ASP A 131 19.61 18.10 17.36
C ASP A 131 19.73 19.37 18.20
N ILE A 132 20.25 19.26 19.43
CA ILE A 132 20.50 20.44 20.30
C ILE A 132 21.58 21.33 19.71
N ALA A 133 22.68 20.77 19.19
CA ALA A 133 23.71 21.58 18.53
C ALA A 133 23.16 22.38 17.35
N THR A 134 22.29 21.76 16.56
CA THR A 134 21.60 22.41 15.42
C THR A 134 20.61 23.47 15.90
N GLN A 135 19.84 23.21 16.96
CA GLN A 135 18.89 24.17 17.51
C GLN A 135 19.60 25.40 18.07
N VAL A 136 20.72 25.25 18.78
CA VAL A 136 21.52 26.37 19.26
C VAL A 136 21.95 27.27 18.11
N LEU A 137 22.45 26.67 17.03
CA LEU A 137 22.90 27.41 15.84
C LEU A 137 21.72 28.14 15.15
N ILE A 138 20.61 27.44 14.92
CA ILE A 138 19.44 28.01 14.23
C ILE A 138 18.82 29.14 15.05
N ARG A 139 18.59 28.95 16.36
CA ARG A 139 17.99 29.97 17.22
C ARG A 139 18.91 31.21 17.35
N SER A 140 20.22 30.98 17.49
CA SER A 140 21.20 32.09 17.53
C SER A 140 21.22 32.90 16.24
N ALA A 141 21.13 32.22 15.09
CA ALA A 141 21.00 32.88 13.79
C ALA A 141 19.69 33.66 13.65
N GLN A 142 18.61 33.16 14.21
CA GLN A 142 17.29 33.86 14.23
C GLN A 142 17.32 35.14 15.06
N ASP A 143 17.94 35.10 16.23
CA ASP A 143 18.05 36.29 17.08
C ASP A 143 18.88 37.41 16.42
N GLN A 144 19.87 37.04 15.60
CA GLN A 144 20.65 38.01 14.82
C GLN A 144 19.84 38.69 13.71
N ILE A 145 18.79 38.05 13.17
CA ILE A 145 17.92 38.65 12.16
C ILE A 145 17.08 39.79 12.76
N GLY A 146 16.85 39.79 14.08
CA GLY A 146 16.17 40.86 14.83
C GLY A 146 14.67 41.04 14.52
N ASP A 147 14.17 40.41 13.45
CA ASP A 147 12.75 40.42 13.07
C ASP A 147 12.21 39.01 13.09
N PRO A 148 11.25 38.69 13.99
CA PRO A 148 10.68 37.34 14.10
C PRO A 148 9.96 36.87 12.83
N ALA A 149 9.46 37.78 11.99
CA ALA A 149 8.82 37.42 10.74
C ALA A 149 9.86 37.03 9.68
N LEU A 150 10.97 37.76 9.58
CA LEU A 150 12.09 37.43 8.70
C LEU A 150 12.78 36.13 9.13
N ALA A 151 12.92 35.93 10.45
CA ALA A 151 13.48 34.69 10.97
C ALA A 151 12.66 33.45 10.57
N ARG A 152 11.32 33.51 10.61
CA ARG A 152 10.44 32.44 10.14
C ARG A 152 10.52 32.24 8.63
N LEU A 153 10.61 33.34 7.86
CA LEU A 153 10.78 33.28 6.41
C LEU A 153 12.10 32.64 6.03
N ALA A 154 13.19 32.96 6.72
CA ALA A 154 14.51 32.41 6.51
C ALA A 154 14.58 30.89 6.79
N GLN A 155 13.73 30.36 7.66
CA GLN A 155 13.59 28.92 7.91
C GLN A 155 12.82 28.18 6.81
N GLY A 156 12.25 28.88 5.83
CA GLY A 156 11.38 28.26 4.84
C GLY A 156 10.00 27.85 5.41
N ASN A 157 9.67 28.25 6.63
CA ASN A 157 8.41 27.91 7.29
C ASN A 157 7.32 28.91 6.88
N VAL A 158 7.06 28.97 5.58
CA VAL A 158 6.10 29.87 4.94
C VAL A 158 4.85 29.08 4.60
N PRO A 159 3.66 29.46 5.07
CA PRO A 159 2.42 28.84 4.62
C PRO A 159 2.19 29.19 3.15
N ILE A 160 2.39 28.23 2.26
CA ILE A 160 2.12 28.35 0.84
C ILE A 160 0.83 27.59 0.54
N SER A 161 -0.18 28.31 0.01
CA SER A 161 -1.38 27.67 -0.56
C SER A 161 -1.18 27.52 -2.06
N THR A 162 -1.14 26.29 -2.54
CA THR A 162 -0.99 25.97 -3.96
C THR A 162 -2.33 25.51 -4.50
N THR A 163 -2.89 26.26 -5.43
CA THR A 163 -4.08 25.85 -6.21
C THR A 163 -3.62 25.51 -7.61
N THR A 164 -3.87 24.28 -8.04
CA THR A 164 -3.56 23.80 -9.41
C THR A 164 -4.85 23.67 -10.20
N PHE A 165 -4.76 23.87 -11.51
CA PHE A 165 -5.91 23.76 -12.40
C PHE A 165 -5.66 22.68 -13.48
N THR A 166 -6.67 21.86 -13.72
CA THR A 166 -6.69 20.87 -14.81
C THR A 166 -7.87 21.18 -15.71
N GLU A 167 -7.61 21.42 -16.97
CA GLU A 167 -8.65 21.81 -17.96
C GLU A 167 -9.53 22.99 -17.53
N GLY A 168 -8.93 23.96 -16.83
CA GLY A 168 -9.63 25.18 -16.34
C GLY A 168 -10.49 24.98 -15.09
N LYS A 169 -10.49 23.79 -14.49
CA LYS A 169 -11.11 23.50 -13.19
C LYS A 169 -10.04 23.32 -12.13
N GLU A 170 -10.36 23.73 -10.91
CA GLU A 170 -9.50 23.53 -9.77
C GLU A 170 -9.25 22.02 -9.56
N ALA A 171 -7.96 21.62 -9.58
CA ALA A 171 -7.60 20.24 -9.36
C ALA A 171 -7.74 19.88 -7.88
N ALA A 172 -8.31 18.74 -7.59
CA ALA A 172 -8.54 18.28 -6.21
C ALA A 172 -7.25 18.02 -5.39
N GLY A 173 -6.08 18.30 -5.96
CA GLY A 173 -4.77 18.16 -5.32
C GLY A 173 -4.54 16.76 -4.74
N ILE A 174 -3.78 16.68 -3.66
CA ILE A 174 -3.49 15.40 -2.96
C ILE A 174 -4.79 14.75 -2.45
N MET A 175 -5.80 15.53 -2.08
CA MET A 175 -7.07 15.00 -1.60
C MET A 175 -7.84 14.22 -2.67
N GLY A 176 -7.72 14.57 -3.93
CA GLY A 176 -8.33 13.83 -5.04
C GLY A 176 -7.74 12.44 -5.27
N ILE A 177 -6.50 12.20 -4.81
CA ILE A 177 -5.81 10.91 -4.97
C ILE A 177 -6.22 9.91 -3.87
N ILE A 178 -6.68 10.40 -2.71
CA ILE A 178 -6.98 9.54 -1.54
C ILE A 178 -8.05 8.47 -1.84
N PRO A 179 -9.25 8.80 -2.39
CA PRO A 179 -10.27 7.77 -2.64
C PRO A 179 -9.81 6.66 -3.57
N PRO A 180 -9.18 6.97 -4.72
CA PRO A 180 -8.64 5.95 -5.60
C PRO A 180 -7.50 5.12 -5.01
N LEU A 181 -6.65 5.71 -4.16
CA LEU A 181 -5.63 4.95 -3.43
C LEU A 181 -6.27 3.97 -2.44
N ILE A 182 -7.28 4.39 -1.69
CA ILE A 182 -8.05 3.50 -0.81
C ILE A 182 -8.65 2.36 -1.63
N PHE A 183 -9.25 2.67 -2.78
CA PHE A 183 -9.84 1.68 -3.66
C PHE A 183 -8.79 0.69 -4.19
N LEU A 184 -7.62 1.18 -4.57
CA LEU A 184 -6.49 0.36 -5.01
C LEU A 184 -5.99 -0.57 -3.89
N VAL A 185 -5.83 -0.06 -2.67
CA VAL A 185 -5.41 -0.86 -1.50
C VAL A 185 -6.45 -1.95 -1.20
N ILE A 186 -7.73 -1.61 -1.19
CA ILE A 186 -8.82 -2.58 -1.00
C ILE A 186 -8.78 -3.65 -2.09
N PHE A 187 -8.59 -3.26 -3.36
CA PHE A 187 -8.44 -4.19 -4.48
C PHE A 187 -7.28 -5.17 -4.26
N PHE A 188 -6.11 -4.68 -3.87
CA PHE A 188 -4.95 -5.53 -3.58
C PHE A 188 -5.20 -6.51 -2.44
N LEU A 189 -5.78 -6.02 -1.34
CA LEU A 189 -6.09 -6.86 -0.19
C LEU A 189 -7.11 -7.95 -0.56
N MET A 190 -8.17 -7.58 -1.25
CA MET A 190 -9.16 -8.52 -1.78
C MET A 190 -8.52 -9.54 -2.69
N PHE A 191 -7.74 -9.08 -3.68
CA PHE A 191 -7.08 -9.95 -4.62
C PHE A 191 -6.17 -10.97 -3.92
N PHE A 192 -5.27 -10.50 -3.07
CA PHE A 192 -4.29 -11.37 -2.40
C PHE A 192 -4.95 -12.45 -1.55
N LEU A 193 -5.93 -12.05 -0.73
CA LEU A 193 -6.60 -12.99 0.18
C LEU A 193 -7.51 -13.97 -0.55
N LEU A 194 -8.28 -13.48 -1.51
CA LEU A 194 -9.29 -14.30 -2.19
C LEU A 194 -8.70 -15.16 -3.30
N ALA A 195 -7.67 -14.68 -4.01
CA ALA A 195 -7.00 -15.48 -5.02
C ALA A 195 -6.28 -16.68 -4.39
N ASN A 196 -5.62 -16.46 -3.24
CA ASN A 196 -5.02 -17.56 -2.48
C ASN A 196 -6.09 -18.54 -1.97
N GLN A 197 -7.22 -18.04 -1.49
CA GLN A 197 -8.34 -18.87 -1.07
C GLN A 197 -8.93 -19.67 -2.22
N MET A 198 -9.05 -19.08 -3.41
CA MET A 198 -9.52 -19.78 -4.60
C MET A 198 -8.59 -20.90 -5.02
N LEU A 199 -7.27 -20.63 -5.00
CA LEU A 199 -6.25 -21.63 -5.30
C LEU A 199 -6.35 -22.82 -4.35
N THR A 200 -6.37 -22.54 -3.04
CA THR A 200 -6.46 -23.54 -1.99
C THR A 200 -7.74 -24.36 -2.11
N SER A 201 -8.89 -23.72 -2.30
CA SER A 201 -10.18 -24.40 -2.48
C SER A 201 -10.19 -25.31 -3.70
N THR A 202 -9.60 -24.85 -4.82
CA THR A 202 -9.53 -25.62 -6.06
C THR A 202 -8.62 -26.85 -5.90
N MET A 203 -7.51 -26.70 -5.19
CA MET A 203 -6.58 -27.79 -4.92
C MET A 203 -7.16 -28.81 -3.92
N GLU A 204 -7.79 -28.34 -2.82
CA GLU A 204 -8.46 -29.22 -1.86
C GLU A 204 -9.52 -30.11 -2.53
N GLU A 205 -10.31 -29.57 -3.43
CA GLU A 205 -11.32 -30.34 -4.17
C GLU A 205 -10.72 -31.37 -5.11
N LYS A 206 -9.58 -31.05 -5.73
CA LYS A 206 -8.84 -31.96 -6.58
C LYS A 206 -8.21 -33.09 -5.75
N GLU A 207 -7.53 -32.77 -4.67
CA GLU A 207 -6.85 -33.74 -3.80
C GLU A 207 -7.84 -34.70 -3.12
N ASN A 208 -8.99 -34.21 -2.69
CA ASN A 208 -10.02 -35.00 -2.01
C ASN A 208 -10.98 -35.74 -2.97
N ARG A 209 -10.75 -35.67 -4.29
CA ARG A 209 -11.62 -36.26 -5.33
C ARG A 209 -13.09 -35.85 -5.29
N VAL A 210 -13.39 -34.77 -4.55
CA VAL A 210 -14.73 -34.23 -4.43
C VAL A 210 -15.25 -33.77 -5.80
N THR A 211 -14.35 -33.36 -6.65
CA THR A 211 -14.66 -32.89 -8.01
C THR A 211 -15.32 -33.98 -8.85
N GLU A 212 -14.89 -35.22 -8.75
CA GLU A 212 -15.50 -36.34 -9.51
C GLU A 212 -16.97 -36.50 -9.14
N MET A 213 -17.29 -36.48 -7.86
CA MET A 213 -18.66 -36.60 -7.35
C MET A 213 -19.53 -35.40 -7.74
N ILE A 214 -18.99 -34.19 -7.65
CA ILE A 214 -19.74 -32.98 -7.99
C ILE A 214 -20.00 -32.89 -9.49
N LEU A 215 -19.04 -33.29 -10.34
CA LEU A 215 -19.20 -33.24 -11.80
C LEU A 215 -20.21 -34.21 -12.36
N THR A 216 -20.62 -35.22 -11.60
CA THR A 216 -21.73 -36.11 -12.00
C THR A 216 -23.10 -35.43 -11.85
N THR A 217 -23.20 -34.43 -10.99
CA THR A 217 -24.47 -33.78 -10.62
C THR A 217 -24.58 -32.33 -11.08
N LEU A 218 -23.45 -31.61 -11.17
CA LEU A 218 -23.40 -30.20 -11.49
C LEU A 218 -22.65 -29.94 -12.80
N ASN A 219 -23.09 -28.88 -13.51
CA ASN A 219 -22.35 -28.38 -14.66
C ASN A 219 -21.06 -27.69 -14.19
N PRO A 220 -19.86 -28.09 -14.70
CA PRO A 220 -18.57 -27.52 -14.33
C PRO A 220 -18.51 -25.99 -14.50
N THR A 221 -19.13 -25.46 -15.56
CA THR A 221 -19.20 -24.00 -15.77
C THR A 221 -19.98 -23.33 -14.63
N ALA A 222 -21.12 -23.89 -14.23
CA ALA A 222 -21.90 -23.34 -13.12
C ALA A 222 -21.16 -23.40 -11.79
N LEU A 223 -20.39 -24.48 -11.57
CA LEU A 223 -19.55 -24.64 -10.37
C LEU A 223 -18.47 -23.55 -10.30
N ILE A 224 -17.66 -23.39 -11.35
CA ILE A 224 -16.54 -22.46 -11.36
C ILE A 224 -17.04 -21.02 -11.37
N THR A 225 -18.01 -20.68 -12.21
CA THR A 225 -18.60 -19.35 -12.24
C THR A 225 -19.26 -19.00 -10.90
N GLY A 226 -19.94 -19.98 -10.28
CA GLY A 226 -20.55 -19.82 -8.95
C GLY A 226 -19.51 -19.54 -7.86
N LYS A 227 -18.35 -20.19 -7.92
CA LYS A 227 -17.22 -19.93 -7.01
C LYS A 227 -16.65 -18.52 -7.20
N ILE A 228 -16.42 -18.09 -8.44
CA ILE A 228 -15.91 -16.74 -8.73
C ILE A 228 -16.88 -15.68 -8.21
N ILE A 229 -18.19 -15.84 -8.46
CA ILE A 229 -19.21 -14.92 -7.95
C ILE A 229 -19.25 -14.94 -6.43
N SER A 230 -19.17 -16.12 -5.80
CA SER A 230 -19.18 -16.23 -4.32
C SER A 230 -17.97 -15.54 -3.69
N LEU A 231 -16.78 -15.69 -4.30
CA LEU A 231 -15.58 -15.00 -3.85
C LEU A 231 -15.70 -13.48 -4.00
N PHE A 232 -16.32 -13.02 -5.07
CA PHE A 232 -16.58 -11.59 -5.23
C PHE A 232 -17.49 -11.04 -4.12
N ILE A 233 -18.57 -11.76 -3.78
CA ILE A 233 -19.47 -11.40 -2.68
C ILE A 233 -18.74 -11.40 -1.32
N VAL A 234 -17.94 -12.44 -1.08
CA VAL A 234 -17.13 -12.57 0.13
C VAL A 234 -16.08 -11.47 0.20
N GLY A 235 -15.44 -11.15 -0.93
CA GLY A 235 -14.47 -10.06 -1.04
C GLY A 235 -15.08 -8.70 -0.75
N PHE A 236 -16.27 -8.43 -1.25
CA PHE A 236 -17.00 -7.21 -0.92
C PHE A 236 -17.29 -7.09 0.57
N ALA A 237 -17.74 -8.18 1.21
CA ALA A 237 -17.92 -8.22 2.66
C ALA A 237 -16.59 -7.99 3.41
N GLN A 238 -15.49 -8.53 2.90
CA GLN A 238 -14.17 -8.33 3.45
C GLN A 238 -13.68 -6.89 3.31
N ALA A 239 -13.94 -6.25 2.15
CA ALA A 239 -13.62 -4.85 1.91
C ALA A 239 -14.33 -3.92 2.91
N LEU A 240 -15.59 -4.20 3.24
CA LEU A 240 -16.32 -3.46 4.28
C LEU A 240 -15.66 -3.60 5.66
N VAL A 241 -15.17 -4.80 6.00
CA VAL A 241 -14.45 -5.03 7.26
C VAL A 241 -13.11 -4.27 7.29
N PHE A 242 -12.43 -4.13 6.17
CA PHE A 242 -11.18 -3.37 6.10
C PHE A 242 -11.42 -1.85 6.14
N LEU A 243 -12.51 -1.38 5.55
CA LEU A 243 -12.85 0.04 5.54
C LEU A 243 -13.26 0.56 6.94
N LEU A 244 -13.88 -0.30 7.75
CA LEU A 244 -14.42 0.07 9.05
C LEU A 244 -13.37 0.64 10.03
N PRO A 245 -12.19 0.03 10.23
CA PRO A 245 -11.15 0.61 11.08
C PRO A 245 -10.58 1.92 10.55
N VAL A 246 -10.51 2.09 9.22
CA VAL A 246 -10.06 3.36 8.60
C VAL A 246 -11.05 4.48 8.92
N LEU A 247 -12.35 4.20 8.79
CA LEU A 247 -13.40 5.15 9.14
C LEU A 247 -13.40 5.48 10.64
N VAL A 248 -13.32 4.46 11.50
CA VAL A 248 -13.27 4.64 12.96
C VAL A 248 -12.00 5.41 13.34
N GLY A 249 -10.84 5.06 12.78
CA GLY A 249 -9.58 5.75 13.01
C GLY A 249 -9.66 7.22 12.62
N TYR A 250 -10.24 7.52 11.46
CA TYR A 250 -10.42 8.89 11.01
C TYR A 250 -11.39 9.68 11.92
N VAL A 251 -12.54 9.13 12.25
CA VAL A 251 -13.58 9.85 13.04
C VAL A 251 -13.10 10.13 14.47
N PHE A 252 -12.46 9.17 15.12
CA PHE A 252 -12.13 9.28 16.55
C PHE A 252 -10.69 9.73 16.84
N PHE A 253 -9.75 9.49 15.94
CA PHE A 253 -8.33 9.75 16.18
C PHE A 253 -7.71 10.80 15.25
N ARG A 254 -8.50 11.47 14.42
CA ARG A 254 -7.96 12.41 13.43
C ARG A 254 -7.18 13.57 14.08
N SER A 255 -7.64 14.09 15.22
CA SER A 255 -6.95 15.17 15.95
C SER A 255 -5.63 14.70 16.55
N THR A 256 -5.64 13.49 17.13
CA THR A 256 -4.46 12.88 17.75
C THR A 256 -3.41 12.49 16.70
N LEU A 257 -3.86 12.11 15.49
CA LEU A 257 -2.98 11.73 14.37
C LEU A 257 -2.58 12.93 13.50
N SER A 258 -2.97 14.16 13.88
CA SER A 258 -2.77 15.39 13.09
C SER A 258 -3.22 15.22 11.63
N LEU A 259 -4.25 14.40 11.40
CA LEU A 259 -4.77 14.16 10.05
C LEU A 259 -5.49 15.42 9.55
N PRO A 260 -5.31 15.80 8.27
CA PRO A 260 -6.00 16.95 7.71
C PRO A 260 -7.51 16.78 7.81
N ASN A 261 -8.19 17.89 8.00
CA ASN A 261 -9.65 17.90 7.98
C ASN A 261 -10.11 17.64 6.55
N ILE A 262 -10.52 16.39 6.29
CA ILE A 262 -11.07 16.02 4.99
C ILE A 262 -12.47 16.60 4.92
N ASP A 263 -12.61 17.71 4.23
CA ASP A 263 -13.93 18.26 3.90
C ASP A 263 -14.57 17.36 2.84
N LEU A 264 -15.46 16.47 3.30
CA LEU A 264 -16.19 15.57 2.41
C LEU A 264 -17.05 16.32 1.38
N SER A 265 -17.35 17.60 1.62
CA SER A 265 -18.07 18.43 0.66
C SER A 265 -17.18 18.90 -0.50
N SER A 266 -15.88 18.98 -0.27
CA SER A 266 -14.88 19.35 -1.29
C SER A 266 -14.50 18.18 -2.21
N PHE A 267 -14.90 16.93 -1.85
CA PHE A 267 -14.74 15.80 -2.75
C PHE A 267 -15.70 15.96 -3.94
N ALA A 268 -15.19 16.47 -5.03
CA ALA A 268 -15.84 16.34 -6.33
C ALA A 268 -15.82 14.85 -6.71
N PHE A 269 -16.78 14.07 -6.18
CA PHE A 269 -16.97 12.70 -6.63
C PHE A 269 -17.36 12.76 -8.12
N ASP A 270 -16.43 12.42 -8.99
CA ASP A 270 -16.75 12.17 -10.38
C ASP A 270 -17.38 10.76 -10.50
N PRO A 271 -18.69 10.66 -10.73
CA PRO A 271 -19.35 9.36 -10.86
C PRO A 271 -18.75 8.50 -11.98
N ALA A 272 -18.21 9.13 -13.02
CA ALA A 272 -17.57 8.41 -14.13
C ALA A 272 -16.27 7.74 -13.67
N GLN A 273 -15.43 8.45 -12.90
CA GLN A 273 -14.20 7.86 -12.33
C GLN A 273 -14.52 6.71 -11.39
N LEU A 274 -15.55 6.83 -10.55
CA LEU A 274 -15.96 5.77 -9.63
C LEU A 274 -16.46 4.52 -10.38
N ILE A 275 -17.27 4.72 -11.43
CA ILE A 275 -17.77 3.61 -12.27
C ILE A 275 -16.61 2.92 -12.98
N VAL A 276 -15.71 3.69 -13.60
CA VAL A 276 -14.52 3.15 -14.28
C VAL A 276 -13.66 2.36 -13.27
N GLY A 277 -13.38 2.92 -12.11
CA GLY A 277 -12.62 2.25 -11.05
C GLY A 277 -13.28 0.93 -10.61
N ALA A 278 -14.61 0.93 -10.41
CA ALA A 278 -15.35 -0.28 -10.08
C ALA A 278 -15.29 -1.33 -11.20
N MET A 279 -15.42 -0.92 -12.46
CA MET A 279 -15.32 -1.84 -13.60
C MET A 279 -13.91 -2.42 -13.75
N LEU A 280 -12.87 -1.61 -13.55
CA LEU A 280 -11.47 -2.08 -13.52
C LEU A 280 -11.24 -3.09 -12.40
N ALA A 281 -11.80 -2.85 -11.21
CA ALA A 281 -11.71 -3.78 -10.09
C ALA A 281 -12.40 -5.11 -10.38
N VAL A 282 -13.64 -5.05 -10.89
CA VAL A 282 -14.43 -6.26 -11.22
C VAL A 282 -13.75 -7.05 -12.34
N GLY A 283 -13.34 -6.37 -13.42
CA GLY A 283 -12.66 -7.00 -14.56
C GLY A 283 -11.32 -7.61 -14.16
N GLY A 284 -10.51 -6.88 -13.40
CA GLY A 284 -9.24 -7.38 -12.86
C GLY A 284 -9.44 -8.58 -11.95
N PHE A 285 -10.37 -8.49 -11.00
CA PHE A 285 -10.69 -9.60 -10.10
C PHE A 285 -11.16 -10.85 -10.87
N ALA A 286 -12.01 -10.68 -11.88
CA ALA A 286 -12.50 -11.77 -12.71
C ALA A 286 -11.35 -12.42 -13.51
N LEU A 287 -10.43 -11.63 -14.07
CA LEU A 287 -9.26 -12.14 -14.80
C LEU A 287 -8.34 -12.94 -13.86
N PHE A 288 -7.97 -12.38 -12.73
CA PHE A 288 -7.07 -13.02 -11.79
C PHE A 288 -7.65 -14.29 -11.18
N THR A 289 -8.91 -14.27 -10.75
CA THR A 289 -9.56 -15.47 -10.18
C THR A 289 -9.72 -16.57 -11.22
N SER A 290 -10.07 -16.23 -12.46
CA SER A 290 -10.13 -17.21 -13.57
C SER A 290 -8.76 -17.82 -13.85
N THR A 291 -7.69 -17.01 -13.83
CA THR A 291 -6.30 -17.48 -13.98
C THR A 291 -5.90 -18.40 -12.83
N THR A 292 -6.28 -18.07 -11.61
CA THR A 292 -5.98 -18.90 -10.43
C THR A 292 -6.67 -20.26 -10.49
N VAL A 293 -7.91 -20.31 -10.98
CA VAL A 293 -8.61 -21.59 -11.26
C VAL A 293 -7.87 -22.39 -12.32
N ALA A 294 -7.43 -21.74 -13.40
CA ALA A 294 -6.66 -22.40 -14.46
C ALA A 294 -5.35 -23.00 -13.91
N ILE A 295 -4.62 -22.26 -13.08
CA ILE A 295 -3.41 -22.74 -12.39
C ILE A 295 -3.72 -23.98 -11.56
N GLY A 296 -4.74 -23.92 -10.68
CA GLY A 296 -5.13 -25.06 -9.85
C GLY A 296 -5.56 -26.29 -10.66
N ALA A 297 -6.21 -26.07 -11.79
CA ALA A 297 -6.65 -27.17 -12.66
C ALA A 297 -5.48 -27.90 -13.36
N VAL A 298 -4.43 -27.17 -13.74
CA VAL A 298 -3.28 -27.70 -14.52
C VAL A 298 -2.22 -28.33 -13.61
N THR A 299 -2.04 -27.81 -12.41
CA THR A 299 -0.96 -28.24 -11.51
C THR A 299 -1.31 -29.53 -10.76
N PRO A 300 -0.35 -30.46 -10.61
CA PRO A 300 -0.58 -31.70 -9.89
C PRO A 300 -0.60 -31.50 -8.36
N THR A 301 0.18 -30.56 -7.83
CA THR A 301 0.32 -30.34 -6.40
C THR A 301 0.05 -28.90 -5.99
N ALA A 302 -0.38 -28.68 -4.72
CA ALA A 302 -0.57 -27.36 -4.15
C ALA A 302 0.73 -26.53 -4.16
N LYS A 303 1.89 -27.17 -4.00
CA LYS A 303 3.20 -26.52 -4.06
C LYS A 303 3.50 -25.95 -5.46
N ASP A 304 3.26 -26.74 -6.51
CA ASP A 304 3.46 -26.28 -7.89
C ASP A 304 2.50 -25.12 -8.22
N ALA A 305 1.26 -25.23 -7.77
CA ALA A 305 0.25 -24.19 -7.93
C ALA A 305 0.69 -22.89 -7.24
N GLY A 306 1.20 -22.98 -6.01
CA GLY A 306 1.73 -21.84 -5.26
C GLY A 306 2.91 -21.14 -5.95
N ASN A 307 3.82 -21.90 -6.56
CA ASN A 307 4.96 -21.34 -7.29
C ASN A 307 4.50 -20.52 -8.53
N ILE A 308 3.55 -21.04 -9.31
CA ILE A 308 3.01 -20.33 -10.47
C ILE A 308 2.21 -19.09 -10.01
N PHE A 309 1.41 -19.25 -8.95
CA PHE A 309 0.65 -18.15 -8.35
C PHE A 309 1.57 -17.02 -7.87
N SER A 310 2.71 -17.34 -7.25
CA SER A 310 3.68 -16.33 -6.83
C SER A 310 4.19 -15.50 -8.02
N GLY A 311 4.42 -16.12 -9.18
CA GLY A 311 4.77 -15.41 -10.41
C GLY A 311 3.66 -14.46 -10.88
N LEU A 312 2.39 -14.87 -10.78
CA LEU A 312 1.24 -14.03 -11.09
C LEU A 312 1.15 -12.83 -10.14
N VAL A 313 1.39 -13.05 -8.84
CA VAL A 313 1.44 -11.98 -7.84
C VAL A 313 2.54 -10.97 -8.16
N VAL A 314 3.73 -11.43 -8.53
CA VAL A 314 4.83 -10.54 -8.92
C VAL A 314 4.42 -9.64 -10.10
N LEU A 315 3.80 -10.20 -11.14
CA LEU A 315 3.31 -9.41 -12.29
C LEU A 315 2.33 -8.30 -11.88
N MET A 316 1.50 -8.55 -10.88
CA MET A 316 0.57 -7.56 -10.35
C MET A 316 1.28 -6.46 -9.55
N PHE A 317 2.37 -6.81 -8.84
CA PHE A 317 3.10 -5.84 -8.00
C PHE A 317 4.10 -4.99 -8.79
N ILE A 318 4.57 -5.42 -9.97
CA ILE A 318 5.53 -4.64 -10.80
C ILE A 318 5.07 -3.18 -11.01
N PRO A 319 3.81 -2.89 -11.38
CA PRO A 319 3.37 -1.51 -11.57
C PRO A 319 3.47 -0.62 -10.32
N LEU A 320 3.40 -1.20 -9.12
CA LEU A 320 3.56 -0.42 -7.88
C LEU A 320 5.00 0.06 -7.70
N TYR A 321 5.99 -0.75 -8.09
CA TYR A 321 7.38 -0.31 -8.10
C TYR A 321 7.63 0.76 -9.17
N ALA A 322 6.87 0.73 -10.27
CA ALA A 322 6.91 1.74 -11.32
C ALA A 322 5.99 2.96 -11.01
N ALA A 323 5.24 2.96 -9.91
CA ALA A 323 4.29 4.01 -9.58
C ALA A 323 4.89 5.43 -9.61
N PRO A 324 6.10 5.71 -9.11
CA PRO A 324 6.70 7.04 -9.24
C PRO A 324 6.85 7.50 -10.70
N LEU A 325 7.23 6.59 -11.61
CA LEU A 325 7.33 6.88 -13.04
C LEU A 325 5.97 7.10 -13.68
N ILE A 326 4.96 6.30 -13.28
CA ILE A 326 3.58 6.42 -13.77
C ILE A 326 2.95 7.73 -13.29
N ILE A 327 3.25 8.17 -12.08
CA ILE A 327 2.74 9.41 -11.51
C ILE A 327 3.41 10.63 -12.15
N SER A 328 4.73 10.58 -12.38
CA SER A 328 5.48 11.70 -12.97
C SER A 328 5.17 11.90 -14.45
N ASP A 329 4.94 10.82 -15.20
CA ASP A 329 4.56 10.85 -16.62
C ASP A 329 3.45 9.84 -16.91
N PRO A 330 2.18 10.19 -16.60
CA PRO A 330 1.04 9.28 -16.76
C PRO A 330 0.75 8.90 -18.22
N GLN A 331 1.22 9.68 -19.18
CA GLN A 331 1.09 9.42 -20.62
C GLN A 331 2.35 8.82 -21.26
N GLY A 332 3.39 8.64 -20.47
CA GLY A 332 4.66 8.09 -20.92
C GLY A 332 4.61 6.62 -21.30
N PRO A 333 5.62 6.12 -21.99
CA PRO A 333 5.64 4.78 -22.54
C PRO A 333 5.55 3.69 -21.47
N VAL A 334 6.10 3.92 -20.28
CA VAL A 334 6.02 3.00 -19.13
C VAL A 334 4.58 2.90 -18.62
N ALA A 335 3.91 4.03 -18.42
CA ALA A 335 2.52 4.08 -17.99
C ALA A 335 1.60 3.42 -19.01
N GLN A 336 1.81 3.69 -20.30
CA GLN A 336 1.03 3.09 -21.40
C GLN A 336 1.23 1.57 -21.47
N LEU A 337 2.49 1.09 -21.38
CA LEU A 337 2.78 -0.34 -21.40
C LEU A 337 2.01 -1.08 -20.30
N PHE A 338 2.08 -0.58 -19.05
CA PHE A 338 1.41 -1.22 -17.93
C PHE A 338 -0.11 -1.02 -17.94
N THR A 339 -0.62 0.03 -18.58
CA THR A 339 -2.07 0.28 -18.74
C THR A 339 -2.72 -0.75 -19.66
N TYR A 340 -2.03 -1.16 -20.73
CA TYR A 340 -2.57 -2.12 -21.71
C TYR A 340 -2.09 -3.55 -21.51
N PHE A 341 -1.20 -3.82 -20.54
CA PHE A 341 -0.87 -5.19 -20.22
C PHE A 341 -1.89 -5.76 -19.22
N PRO A 342 -2.65 -6.83 -19.56
CA PRO A 342 -3.84 -7.23 -18.83
C PRO A 342 -3.67 -7.51 -17.34
N TYR A 343 -2.51 -8.04 -16.93
CA TYR A 343 -2.25 -8.36 -15.53
C TYR A 343 -1.75 -7.18 -14.69
N SER A 344 -1.25 -6.12 -15.31
CA SER A 344 -0.90 -4.87 -14.64
C SER A 344 -1.98 -3.80 -14.82
N ALA A 345 -2.81 -3.92 -15.85
CA ALA A 345 -3.84 -2.97 -16.22
C ALA A 345 -4.75 -2.54 -15.04
N PRO A 346 -5.27 -3.46 -14.21
CA PRO A 346 -6.14 -3.06 -13.10
C PRO A 346 -5.48 -2.07 -12.15
N VAL A 347 -4.18 -2.27 -11.86
CA VAL A 347 -3.41 -1.42 -10.96
C VAL A 347 -3.08 -0.08 -11.62
N THR A 348 -2.51 -0.13 -12.82
CA THR A 348 -2.04 1.07 -13.51
C THR A 348 -3.19 1.94 -13.97
N ALA A 349 -4.24 1.35 -14.53
CA ALA A 349 -5.41 2.09 -14.96
C ALA A 349 -6.18 2.70 -13.78
N MET A 350 -6.26 2.01 -12.62
CA MET A 350 -6.84 2.59 -11.40
C MET A 350 -6.01 3.78 -10.91
N LEU A 351 -4.68 3.67 -10.90
CA LEU A 351 -3.80 4.76 -10.50
C LEU A 351 -3.95 5.96 -11.44
N ARG A 352 -3.96 5.74 -12.77
CA ARG A 352 -4.18 6.78 -13.76
C ARG A 352 -5.58 7.39 -13.69
N ASN A 353 -6.60 6.56 -13.47
CA ASN A 353 -7.97 7.02 -13.24
C ASN A 353 -8.05 7.92 -11.99
N ALA A 354 -7.32 7.55 -10.93
CA ALA A 354 -7.17 8.33 -9.72
C ALA A 354 -6.59 9.72 -9.97
N LEU A 355 -5.56 9.76 -10.80
CA LEU A 355 -4.86 11.00 -11.16
C LEU A 355 -5.64 11.84 -12.19
N GLY A 356 -6.80 11.36 -12.67
CA GLY A 356 -7.56 12.00 -13.74
C GLY A 356 -6.84 11.95 -15.10
N SER A 357 -5.81 11.12 -15.24
CA SER A 357 -4.97 11.03 -16.44
C SER A 357 -5.36 9.86 -17.36
N LEU A 358 -6.35 9.06 -17.01
CA LEU A 358 -6.92 8.01 -17.84
C LEU A 358 -8.05 8.57 -18.68
N SER A 359 -7.85 8.68 -19.99
CA SER A 359 -8.89 9.18 -20.89
C SER A 359 -10.07 8.17 -21.02
N GLY A 360 -11.27 8.65 -21.33
CA GLY A 360 -12.46 7.79 -21.42
C GLY A 360 -12.34 6.68 -22.48
N TRP A 361 -11.62 6.91 -23.58
CA TRP A 361 -11.39 5.89 -24.60
C TRP A 361 -10.39 4.82 -24.11
N GLU A 362 -9.31 5.22 -23.41
CA GLU A 362 -8.37 4.28 -22.78
C GLU A 362 -9.09 3.42 -21.73
N ALA A 363 -9.89 4.04 -20.87
CA ALA A 363 -10.71 3.33 -19.89
C ALA A 363 -11.61 2.28 -20.55
N THR A 364 -12.27 2.66 -21.66
CA THR A 364 -13.15 1.75 -22.40
C THR A 364 -12.39 0.55 -22.98
N ILE A 365 -11.22 0.79 -23.57
CA ILE A 365 -10.35 -0.29 -24.10
C ILE A 365 -9.93 -1.23 -22.98
N VAL A 366 -9.36 -0.70 -21.91
CA VAL A 366 -8.83 -1.52 -20.81
C VAL A 366 -9.94 -2.32 -20.13
N VAL A 367 -11.08 -1.70 -19.84
CA VAL A 367 -12.22 -2.41 -19.24
C VAL A 367 -12.70 -3.52 -20.19
N THR A 368 -12.86 -3.22 -21.47
CA THR A 368 -13.30 -4.22 -22.48
C THR A 368 -12.30 -5.38 -22.56
N GLU A 369 -11.01 -5.07 -22.62
CA GLU A 369 -9.94 -6.06 -22.63
C GLU A 369 -10.00 -6.98 -21.40
N LEU A 370 -10.11 -6.41 -20.20
CA LEU A 370 -10.19 -7.18 -18.95
C LEU A 370 -11.38 -8.14 -18.95
N PHE A 371 -12.55 -7.68 -19.36
CA PHE A 371 -13.75 -8.54 -19.41
C PHE A 371 -13.64 -9.61 -20.49
N LEU A 372 -13.15 -9.29 -21.68
CA LEU A 372 -12.95 -10.28 -22.75
C LEU A 372 -11.93 -11.34 -22.37
N LEU A 373 -10.79 -10.92 -21.84
CA LEU A 373 -9.75 -11.86 -21.40
C LEU A 373 -10.20 -12.69 -20.20
N SER A 374 -10.92 -12.10 -19.24
CA SER A 374 -11.46 -12.87 -18.12
C SER A 374 -12.44 -13.95 -18.59
N ALA A 375 -13.31 -13.64 -19.55
CA ALA A 375 -14.23 -14.60 -20.13
C ALA A 375 -13.50 -15.71 -20.90
N LEU A 376 -12.46 -15.35 -21.66
CA LEU A 376 -11.63 -16.33 -22.38
C LEU A 376 -10.87 -17.24 -21.43
N VAL A 377 -10.20 -16.67 -20.43
CA VAL A 377 -9.45 -17.43 -19.42
C VAL A 377 -10.39 -18.30 -18.60
N LEU A 378 -11.60 -17.81 -18.25
CA LEU A 378 -12.62 -18.60 -17.59
C LEU A 378 -13.03 -19.82 -18.43
N GLN A 379 -13.26 -19.65 -19.71
CA GLN A 379 -13.58 -20.79 -20.61
C GLN A 379 -12.45 -21.81 -20.65
N ILE A 380 -11.20 -21.35 -20.71
CA ILE A 380 -10.02 -22.21 -20.66
C ILE A 380 -9.95 -22.92 -19.30
N ALA A 381 -10.13 -22.19 -18.21
CA ALA A 381 -10.10 -22.73 -16.85
C ALA A 381 -11.16 -23.82 -16.64
N VAL A 382 -12.38 -23.61 -17.12
CA VAL A 382 -13.46 -24.61 -17.07
C VAL A 382 -13.06 -25.88 -17.83
N ARG A 383 -12.50 -25.77 -19.02
CA ARG A 383 -12.05 -26.93 -19.82
C ARG A 383 -10.88 -27.66 -19.16
N LEU A 384 -9.93 -26.89 -18.62
CA LEU A 384 -8.79 -27.44 -17.87
C LEU A 384 -9.25 -28.19 -16.63
N PHE A 385 -10.21 -27.63 -15.91
CA PHE A 385 -10.78 -28.25 -14.72
C PHE A 385 -11.51 -29.54 -15.05
N GLN A 386 -12.31 -29.57 -16.11
CA GLN A 386 -12.97 -30.81 -16.59
C GLN A 386 -11.99 -31.91 -16.96
N THR A 387 -10.86 -31.56 -17.56
CA THR A 387 -9.85 -32.54 -18.02
C THR A 387 -8.87 -32.88 -16.89
N GLY A 388 -8.48 -31.89 -16.11
CA GLY A 388 -7.46 -32.01 -15.05
C GLY A 388 -7.98 -32.69 -13.78
N SER A 389 -9.29 -32.62 -13.50
CA SER A 389 -9.90 -33.33 -12.38
C SER A 389 -9.88 -34.86 -12.50
N ILE A 390 -9.62 -35.39 -13.70
CA ILE A 390 -9.52 -36.83 -13.99
C ILE A 390 -8.05 -37.30 -14.02
N GLN A 391 -7.09 -36.36 -14.12
CA GLN A 391 -5.66 -36.70 -14.21
C GLN A 391 -4.90 -36.21 -12.97
N TYR A 392 -4.64 -37.12 -12.03
CA TYR A 392 -4.01 -36.77 -10.73
C TYR A 392 -2.47 -36.75 -10.78
N ASN A 393 -1.83 -37.46 -11.69
CA ASN A 393 -0.36 -37.69 -11.66
C ASN A 393 0.44 -36.96 -12.74
N ASN A 394 -0.19 -36.34 -13.75
CA ASN A 394 0.53 -35.76 -14.87
C ASN A 394 0.08 -34.31 -15.10
N ARG A 395 1.03 -33.43 -15.47
CA ARG A 395 0.71 -32.08 -15.92
C ARG A 395 -0.14 -32.14 -17.20
N VAL A 396 -1.30 -31.49 -17.18
CA VAL A 396 -2.18 -31.42 -18.33
C VAL A 396 -1.55 -30.52 -19.39
N SER A 397 -1.22 -31.04 -20.57
CA SER A 397 -0.69 -30.24 -21.68
C SER A 397 -1.82 -29.51 -22.41
N LEU A 398 -1.61 -28.24 -22.69
CA LEU A 398 -2.56 -27.43 -23.48
C LEU A 398 -2.85 -28.05 -24.86
N LYS A 399 -1.83 -28.71 -25.49
CA LYS A 399 -1.99 -29.40 -26.76
C LYS A 399 -3.01 -30.53 -26.70
N THR A 400 -3.07 -31.30 -25.61
CA THR A 400 -4.02 -32.39 -25.42
C THR A 400 -5.47 -31.94 -25.30
N ILE A 401 -5.68 -30.73 -24.75
CA ILE A 401 -7.01 -30.15 -24.55
C ILE A 401 -7.61 -29.72 -25.89
N PHE A 402 -6.82 -29.05 -26.72
CA PHE A 402 -7.29 -28.60 -28.05
C PHE A 402 -7.45 -29.75 -29.03
N ALA A 403 -6.63 -30.81 -28.95
CA ALA A 403 -6.78 -32.01 -29.78
C ALA A 403 -8.05 -32.79 -29.44
N ARG A 404 -8.40 -32.96 -28.17
CA ARG A 404 -9.59 -33.67 -27.72
C ARG A 404 -10.88 -32.91 -28.01
N SER A 405 -10.84 -31.56 -28.00
CA SER A 405 -11.97 -30.72 -28.43
C SER A 405 -12.32 -30.89 -29.92
N LYS A 406 -11.31 -31.10 -30.78
CA LYS A 406 -11.55 -31.41 -32.21
C LYS A 406 -12.16 -32.81 -32.39
N ALA A 407 -11.71 -33.80 -31.63
CA ALA A 407 -12.23 -35.16 -31.71
C ALA A 407 -13.71 -35.25 -31.26
N LEU A 408 -14.07 -34.55 -30.16
CA LEU A 408 -15.45 -34.51 -29.67
C LEU A 408 -16.43 -33.81 -30.62
N LYS A 409 -15.95 -32.79 -31.35
CA LYS A 409 -16.78 -32.13 -32.40
C LYS A 409 -16.93 -32.98 -33.65
N ALA A 410 -16.02 -33.90 -33.92
CA ALA A 410 -16.08 -34.80 -35.08
C ALA A 410 -16.97 -36.03 -34.83
N THR A 411 -17.35 -36.29 -33.59
CA THR A 411 -18.17 -37.46 -33.17
C THR A 411 -19.62 -37.10 -32.81
N GLN A 412 -20.04 -35.84 -32.98
CA GLN A 412 -21.47 -35.49 -32.92
C GLN A 412 -22.06 -35.48 -34.33
N PRO A 413 -23.04 -36.38 -34.62
CA PRO A 413 -23.73 -36.42 -35.92
C PRO A 413 -24.60 -35.20 -36.13
#